data_65869c091c96e1efaecf1b277a48fec2
#
_entry.id   65869c091c96e1efaecf1b277a48fec2
#
_cell.length_a   1.000
_cell.length_b   1.000
_cell.length_c   1.000
_cell.angle_alpha   90.00
_cell.angle_beta   90.00
_cell.angle_gamma   90.00
#
_symmetry.space_group_name_H-M   'P 1'
#
loop_
_entity.id
_entity.type
_entity.pdbx_description
1 polymer ?
#
loop_
_entity_poly.entity_id
_entity_poly.type
_entity_poly.pdbx_seq_one_letter_code
_entity_poly.pdbx_strand_id
1 'polypeptide(L)'
;MKKILYLFAGILLFSACGKQTKDNITLDITFKSDGPFFESSPESLQHQLADELSAFMKQHNAAEANIEAVKLISASFTTADSAGFADFGSLTLNMMAGGDSKAKEIAVQNPLSKENTFNAQPAGDADLAEHFKSKEKFLVCDLTPKKDRETPFELKAKLTFEFTFKD
;
A
#
# COMPACT_ATOMS: atom_id res chain seq x y z
N MET A 1 -68.85 26.78 -5.81
CA MET A 1 -67.67 26.84 -4.94
C MET A 1 -66.95 25.50 -5.09
N LYS A 2 -65.91 25.47 -5.93
CA LYS A 2 -65.09 24.23 -6.19
C LYS A 2 -63.91 24.22 -5.26
N LYS A 3 -63.83 23.23 -4.35
CA LYS A 3 -62.67 22.99 -3.47
C LYS A 3 -61.62 22.22 -4.27
N ILE A 4 -60.49 22.86 -4.52
CA ILE A 4 -59.31 22.24 -5.15
C ILE A 4 -58.51 21.60 -4.03
N LEU A 5 -58.43 20.28 -4.07
CA LEU A 5 -57.65 19.45 -3.15
C LEU A 5 -56.24 19.31 -3.75
N TYR A 6 -55.25 19.99 -3.19
CA TYR A 6 -53.86 19.84 -3.55
C TYR A 6 -53.29 18.57 -2.87
N LEU A 7 -53.09 17.55 -3.70
CA LEU A 7 -52.40 16.33 -3.27
C LEU A 7 -50.89 16.60 -3.31
N PHE A 8 -50.30 16.85 -2.16
CA PHE A 8 -48.84 16.97 -2.01
C PHE A 8 -48.27 15.55 -2.05
N ALA A 9 -47.79 15.09 -3.21
CA ALA A 9 -47.01 13.88 -3.34
C ALA A 9 -45.58 14.19 -2.85
N GLY A 10 -45.32 13.93 -1.56
CA GLY A 10 -43.98 13.97 -0.98
C GLY A 10 -43.14 12.85 -1.57
N ILE A 11 -42.23 13.19 -2.50
CA ILE A 11 -41.21 12.29 -2.98
C ILE A 11 -40.17 12.15 -1.84
N LEU A 12 -40.31 11.10 -1.06
CA LEU A 12 -39.24 10.67 -0.15
C LEU A 12 -38.10 10.12 -1.01
N LEU A 13 -37.15 10.96 -1.30
CA LEU A 13 -35.82 10.54 -1.78
C LEU A 13 -35.14 9.77 -0.63
N PHE A 14 -35.31 8.48 -0.59
CA PHE A 14 -34.46 7.59 0.19
C PHE A 14 -33.06 7.68 -0.44
N SER A 15 -32.22 8.53 0.12
CA SER A 15 -30.78 8.44 -0.09
C SER A 15 -30.36 7.09 0.50
N ALA A 16 -30.28 6.07 -0.33
CA ALA A 16 -29.62 4.83 0.00
C ALA A 16 -28.11 5.15 0.13
N CYS A 17 -27.73 5.71 1.27
CA CYS A 17 -26.34 5.83 1.67
C CYS A 17 -25.87 4.40 1.94
N GLY A 18 -25.24 3.76 0.97
CA GLY A 18 -24.62 2.45 1.17
C GLY A 18 -23.73 2.55 2.39
N LYS A 19 -23.87 1.61 3.30
CA LYS A 19 -23.07 1.57 4.52
C LYS A 19 -21.65 1.21 4.12
N GLN A 20 -20.70 2.11 4.34
CA GLN A 20 -19.29 1.84 4.12
C GLN A 20 -18.68 1.29 5.42
N THR A 21 -17.93 0.23 5.30
CA THR A 21 -17.16 -0.33 6.41
C THR A 21 -15.67 -0.08 6.18
N LYS A 22 -14.98 0.45 7.19
CA LYS A 22 -13.53 0.66 7.16
C LYS A 22 -12.84 -0.33 8.07
N ASP A 23 -11.73 -0.88 7.59
CA ASP A 23 -10.88 -1.77 8.36
C ASP A 23 -9.40 -1.63 7.98
N ASN A 24 -8.52 -2.02 8.90
CA ASN A 24 -7.08 -1.91 8.73
C ASN A 24 -6.44 -3.29 8.69
N ILE A 25 -5.52 -3.48 7.74
CA ILE A 25 -4.60 -4.61 7.73
C ILE A 25 -3.18 -4.11 7.96
N THR A 26 -2.43 -4.83 8.78
CA THR A 26 -0.98 -4.63 8.90
C THR A 26 -0.27 -5.83 8.31
N LEU A 27 0.60 -5.59 7.35
CA LEU A 27 1.40 -6.59 6.65
C LEU A 27 2.85 -6.49 7.11
N ASP A 28 3.44 -7.64 7.47
CA ASP A 28 4.85 -7.77 7.76
C ASP A 28 5.55 -8.42 6.54
N ILE A 29 6.27 -7.61 5.78
CA ILE A 29 6.88 -7.97 4.50
C ILE A 29 8.40 -8.06 4.67
N THR A 30 9.03 -9.04 4.03
CA THR A 30 10.48 -9.13 3.95
C THR A 30 10.93 -9.03 2.50
N PHE A 31 11.78 -8.06 2.21
CA PHE A 31 12.48 -7.91 0.95
C PHE A 31 13.93 -8.39 1.11
N LYS A 32 14.44 -9.10 0.10
CA LYS A 32 15.81 -9.64 0.11
C LYS A 32 16.48 -9.38 -1.23
N SER A 33 17.77 -9.08 -1.15
CA SER A 33 18.67 -9.07 -2.30
C SER A 33 20.00 -9.71 -1.91
N ASP A 34 20.51 -10.53 -2.80
CA ASP A 34 21.84 -11.14 -2.65
C ASP A 34 22.97 -10.20 -3.10
N GLY A 35 22.62 -9.06 -3.70
CA GLY A 35 23.57 -8.13 -4.29
C GLY A 35 24.11 -8.64 -5.65
N PRO A 36 25.14 -8.02 -6.23
CA PRO A 36 25.75 -6.77 -5.77
C PRO A 36 24.87 -5.54 -5.97
N PHE A 37 25.07 -4.53 -5.14
CA PHE A 37 24.46 -3.21 -5.30
C PHE A 37 25.51 -2.26 -5.88
N PHE A 38 25.11 -1.44 -6.84
CA PHE A 38 26.00 -0.47 -7.49
C PHE A 38 25.62 0.96 -7.11
N GLU A 39 26.61 1.79 -6.85
CA GLU A 39 26.41 3.19 -6.51
C GLU A 39 25.49 3.89 -7.52
N SER A 40 24.53 4.65 -7.00
CA SER A 40 23.57 5.44 -7.77
C SER A 40 22.67 4.65 -8.75
N SER A 41 22.73 3.31 -8.71
CA SER A 41 21.84 2.44 -9.48
C SER A 41 20.75 1.90 -8.56
N PRO A 42 19.46 2.26 -8.74
CA PRO A 42 18.39 1.74 -7.91
C PRO A 42 18.31 0.22 -7.99
N GLU A 43 18.20 -0.44 -6.84
CA GLU A 43 17.93 -1.86 -6.71
C GLU A 43 16.46 -2.05 -6.36
N SER A 44 15.75 -2.81 -7.19
CA SER A 44 14.32 -3.06 -7.02
C SER A 44 14.08 -4.43 -6.37
N LEU A 45 13.61 -4.42 -5.13
CA LEU A 45 13.24 -5.60 -4.37
C LEU A 45 11.74 -5.82 -4.48
N GLN A 46 11.30 -7.03 -4.83
CA GLN A 46 9.89 -7.33 -5.06
C GLN A 46 9.34 -8.33 -4.05
N HIS A 47 8.09 -8.13 -3.67
CA HIS A 47 7.31 -9.06 -2.86
C HIS A 47 5.89 -9.17 -3.41
N GLN A 48 5.43 -10.39 -3.67
CA GLN A 48 4.08 -10.66 -4.16
C GLN A 48 3.11 -10.76 -2.98
N LEU A 49 2.04 -9.96 -3.02
CA LEU A 49 0.95 -10.00 -2.04
C LEU A 49 -0.12 -11.02 -2.48
N ALA A 50 -0.03 -12.25 -2.01
CA ALA A 50 -1.01 -13.28 -2.34
C ALA A 50 -1.77 -13.79 -1.10
N ASP A 51 -1.05 -14.36 -0.16
CA ASP A 51 -1.65 -15.11 0.96
C ASP A 51 -2.12 -14.19 2.08
N GLU A 52 -1.39 -13.13 2.37
CA GLU A 52 -1.67 -12.18 3.45
C GLU A 52 -3.03 -11.49 3.24
N LEU A 53 -3.28 -11.03 2.01
CA LEU A 53 -4.54 -10.39 1.66
C LEU A 53 -5.70 -11.38 1.67
N SER A 54 -5.49 -12.60 1.18
CA SER A 54 -6.52 -13.65 1.17
C SER A 54 -7.01 -13.99 2.56
N ALA A 55 -6.11 -14.06 3.55
CA ALA A 55 -6.47 -14.30 4.95
C ALA A 55 -7.33 -13.16 5.51
N PHE A 56 -6.92 -11.90 5.27
CA PHE A 56 -7.68 -10.72 5.69
C PHE A 56 -9.08 -10.68 5.07
N MET A 57 -9.20 -10.87 3.75
CA MET A 57 -10.50 -10.84 3.05
C MET A 57 -11.45 -11.92 3.57
N LYS A 58 -10.96 -13.14 3.87
CA LYS A 58 -11.76 -14.20 4.48
C LYS A 58 -12.24 -13.85 5.88
N GLN A 59 -11.38 -13.27 6.71
CA GLN A 59 -11.72 -12.88 8.08
C GLN A 59 -12.86 -11.86 8.12
N HIS A 60 -12.88 -10.93 7.16
CA HIS A 60 -13.88 -9.88 7.05
C HIS A 60 -15.07 -10.25 6.16
N ASN A 61 -15.14 -11.51 5.69
CA ASN A 61 -16.18 -12.00 4.76
C ASN A 61 -16.37 -11.06 3.55
N ALA A 62 -15.28 -10.42 3.14
CA ALA A 62 -15.25 -9.44 2.07
C ALA A 62 -14.80 -10.06 0.74
N ALA A 63 -15.34 -9.57 -0.37
CA ALA A 63 -14.86 -9.91 -1.69
C ALA A 63 -13.99 -8.77 -2.24
N GLU A 64 -12.96 -9.10 -3.02
CA GLU A 64 -12.11 -8.07 -3.66
C GLU A 64 -12.93 -7.07 -4.48
N ALA A 65 -14.05 -7.51 -5.08
CA ALA A 65 -14.96 -6.67 -5.82
C ALA A 65 -15.64 -5.57 -4.97
N ASN A 66 -15.71 -5.77 -3.65
CA ASN A 66 -16.34 -4.81 -2.72
C ASN A 66 -15.35 -3.77 -2.20
N ILE A 67 -14.08 -3.85 -2.54
CA ILE A 67 -13.08 -2.84 -2.20
C ILE A 67 -13.45 -1.54 -2.93
N GLU A 68 -13.72 -0.49 -2.20
CA GLU A 68 -14.04 0.84 -2.74
C GLU A 68 -12.79 1.74 -2.77
N ALA A 69 -12.03 1.74 -1.68
CA ALA A 69 -10.77 2.48 -1.57
C ALA A 69 -9.75 1.73 -0.71
N VAL A 70 -8.48 1.92 -1.00
CA VAL A 70 -7.37 1.43 -0.17
C VAL A 70 -6.31 2.50 -0.06
N LYS A 71 -5.86 2.79 1.16
CA LYS A 71 -4.81 3.78 1.44
C LYS A 71 -3.73 3.19 2.32
N LEU A 72 -2.47 3.49 2.02
CA LEU A 72 -1.38 3.23 2.95
C LEU A 72 -1.41 4.32 4.03
N ILE A 73 -1.54 3.93 5.29
CA ILE A 73 -1.57 4.87 6.44
C ILE A 73 -0.28 4.90 7.25
N SER A 74 0.51 3.83 7.20
CA SER A 74 1.85 3.84 7.79
C SER A 74 2.79 2.85 7.10
N ALA A 75 4.07 3.19 7.06
CA ALA A 75 5.14 2.36 6.56
C ALA A 75 6.38 2.50 7.45
N SER A 76 6.77 1.41 8.12
CA SER A 76 7.98 1.33 8.93
C SER A 76 8.91 0.29 8.34
N PHE A 77 10.19 0.63 8.26
CA PHE A 77 11.23 -0.21 7.70
C PHE A 77 12.31 -0.50 8.72
N THR A 78 12.77 -1.75 8.75
CA THR A 78 13.83 -2.20 9.68
C THR A 78 14.79 -3.13 8.96
N THR A 79 16.08 -3.00 9.26
CA THR A 79 17.11 -3.94 8.83
C THR A 79 17.90 -4.45 10.03
N ALA A 80 18.36 -5.70 9.95
CA ALA A 80 19.28 -6.29 10.93
C ALA A 80 20.75 -5.99 10.59
N ASP A 81 21.01 -5.33 9.48
CA ASP A 81 22.37 -4.96 9.06
C ASP A 81 23.01 -4.02 10.06
N SER A 82 24.26 -4.29 10.45
CA SER A 82 24.99 -3.47 11.42
C SER A 82 25.28 -2.04 10.94
N ALA A 83 25.34 -1.83 9.62
CA ALA A 83 25.47 -0.51 9.01
C ALA A 83 24.12 0.23 8.92
N GLY A 84 23.01 -0.44 9.24
CA GLY A 84 21.67 0.11 9.08
C GLY A 84 21.41 0.50 7.64
N PHE A 85 20.79 1.67 7.46
CA PHE A 85 20.55 2.24 6.15
C PHE A 85 21.64 3.25 5.71
N ALA A 86 22.79 3.31 6.37
CA ALA A 86 23.85 4.28 6.08
C ALA A 86 24.37 4.21 4.64
N ASP A 87 24.36 3.02 4.05
CA ASP A 87 24.84 2.77 2.68
C ASP A 87 23.83 3.14 1.60
N PHE A 88 22.62 3.52 1.97
CA PHE A 88 21.56 3.88 1.04
C PHE A 88 21.17 5.37 1.14
N GLY A 89 20.81 5.96 0.01
CA GLY A 89 20.41 7.37 -0.11
C GLY A 89 18.93 7.58 0.08
N SER A 90 18.15 6.75 -0.58
CA SER A 90 16.69 6.86 -0.59
C SER A 90 16.04 5.49 -0.68
N LEU A 91 14.78 5.45 -0.26
CA LEU A 91 13.87 4.32 -0.44
C LEU A 91 12.58 4.85 -1.04
N THR A 92 12.09 4.17 -2.08
CA THR A 92 10.75 4.37 -2.63
C THR A 92 10.00 3.04 -2.59
N LEU A 93 8.81 3.02 -2.01
CA LEU A 93 7.91 1.87 -2.03
C LEU A 93 6.81 2.11 -3.05
N ASN A 94 6.69 1.18 -3.98
CA ASN A 94 5.71 1.19 -5.04
C ASN A 94 4.74 0.01 -4.92
N MET A 95 3.51 0.21 -5.36
CA MET A 95 2.53 -0.85 -5.61
C MET A 95 2.39 -1.08 -7.11
N MET A 96 2.46 -2.34 -7.53
CA MET A 96 2.26 -2.75 -8.93
C MET A 96 1.14 -3.77 -9.03
N ALA A 97 0.35 -3.68 -10.08
CA ALA A 97 -0.64 -4.67 -10.47
C ALA A 97 -0.14 -5.48 -11.68
N GLY A 98 -0.42 -6.78 -11.72
CA GLY A 98 -0.07 -7.61 -12.87
C GLY A 98 -0.82 -7.19 -14.12
N GLY A 99 -0.13 -7.18 -15.25
CA GLY A 99 -0.69 -6.92 -16.58
C GLY A 99 -0.66 -5.46 -17.03
N ASP A 100 -0.66 -4.48 -16.14
CA ASP A 100 -0.55 -3.08 -16.50
C ASP A 100 0.42 -2.36 -15.58
N SER A 101 1.57 -2.09 -16.09
CA SER A 101 2.81 -1.82 -15.40
C SER A 101 3.01 -0.36 -14.97
N LYS A 102 2.02 0.32 -14.49
CA LYS A 102 2.27 1.59 -13.83
C LYS A 102 2.47 1.35 -12.34
N ALA A 103 3.75 1.28 -11.96
CA ALA A 103 4.11 1.35 -10.55
C ALA A 103 3.52 2.63 -9.94
N LYS A 104 2.81 2.48 -8.82
CA LYS A 104 2.26 3.60 -8.06
C LYS A 104 3.08 3.79 -6.80
N GLU A 105 3.74 4.93 -6.68
CA GLU A 105 4.46 5.29 -5.45
C GLU A 105 3.47 5.38 -4.28
N ILE A 106 3.76 4.67 -3.19
CA ILE A 106 2.92 4.61 -2.00
C ILE A 106 3.61 5.08 -0.73
N ALA A 107 4.94 5.05 -0.70
CA ALA A 107 5.73 5.68 0.37
C ALA A 107 7.12 6.05 -0.14
N VAL A 108 7.70 7.09 0.44
CA VAL A 108 9.04 7.54 0.11
C VAL A 108 9.77 8.02 1.36
N GLN A 109 11.09 7.80 1.39
CA GLN A 109 12.00 8.38 2.35
C GLN A 109 13.29 8.82 1.66
N ASN A 110 13.55 10.11 1.67
CA ASN A 110 14.76 10.71 1.11
C ASN A 110 15.11 12.01 1.89
N PRO A 111 16.28 12.11 2.51
CA PRO A 111 17.32 11.07 2.65
C PRO A 111 16.92 9.98 3.65
N LEU A 112 17.53 8.80 3.53
CA LEU A 112 17.45 7.77 4.55
C LEU A 112 18.28 8.14 5.78
N SER A 113 17.76 7.82 6.97
CA SER A 113 18.52 7.89 8.22
C SER A 113 19.63 6.82 8.21
N LYS A 114 20.60 6.96 9.12
CA LYS A 114 21.64 5.94 9.32
C LYS A 114 21.20 4.83 10.28
N GLU A 115 20.02 4.97 10.87
CA GLU A 115 19.49 4.05 11.86
C GLU A 115 19.02 2.75 11.22
N ASN A 116 18.84 1.71 12.04
CA ASN A 116 18.34 0.41 11.60
C ASN A 116 16.82 0.40 11.40
N THR A 117 16.13 1.46 11.79
CA THR A 117 14.67 1.59 11.67
C THR A 117 14.30 3.02 11.31
N PHE A 118 13.34 3.19 10.41
CA PHE A 118 12.73 4.49 10.11
C PHE A 118 11.27 4.31 9.67
N ASN A 119 10.52 5.41 9.72
CA ASN A 119 9.18 5.49 9.15
C ASN A 119 9.24 6.30 7.85
N ALA A 120 8.80 5.69 6.75
CA ALA A 120 8.65 6.41 5.49
C ALA A 120 7.33 7.18 5.49
N GLN A 121 7.30 8.28 4.76
CA GLN A 121 6.10 9.07 4.58
C GLN A 121 5.20 8.41 3.51
N PRO A 122 3.95 8.05 3.84
CA PRO A 122 2.98 7.62 2.83
C PRO A 122 2.80 8.68 1.74
N ALA A 123 2.71 8.27 0.49
CA ALA A 123 2.50 9.14 -0.66
C ALA A 123 1.03 9.58 -0.73
N GLY A 124 0.68 10.55 0.08
CA GLY A 124 -0.57 11.31 0.02
C GLY A 124 -1.87 10.52 -0.17
N ASP A 125 -2.73 11.01 -1.07
CA ASP A 125 -4.08 10.45 -1.32
C ASP A 125 -4.11 9.36 -2.39
N ALA A 126 -3.04 8.55 -2.52
CA ALA A 126 -3.00 7.47 -3.49
C ALA A 126 -4.05 6.40 -3.15
N ASP A 127 -5.16 6.36 -3.88
CA ASP A 127 -6.08 5.23 -3.83
C ASP A 127 -5.47 4.02 -4.57
N LEU A 128 -5.42 2.88 -3.89
CA LEU A 128 -4.81 1.64 -4.35
C LEU A 128 -5.85 0.55 -4.65
N ALA A 129 -7.15 0.87 -4.64
CA ALA A 129 -8.22 -0.11 -4.79
C ALA A 129 -8.04 -1.00 -6.03
N GLU A 130 -7.73 -0.40 -7.18
CA GLU A 130 -7.56 -1.15 -8.43
C GLU A 130 -6.34 -2.08 -8.40
N HIS A 131 -5.27 -1.69 -7.70
CA HIS A 131 -4.09 -2.55 -7.51
C HIS A 131 -4.43 -3.75 -6.63
N PHE A 132 -5.23 -3.54 -5.57
CA PHE A 132 -5.65 -4.61 -4.67
C PHE A 132 -6.71 -5.55 -5.27
N LYS A 133 -7.45 -5.12 -6.28
CA LYS A 133 -8.39 -5.96 -7.07
C LYS A 133 -7.67 -6.79 -8.13
N SER A 134 -6.44 -6.47 -8.49
CA SER A 134 -5.67 -7.24 -9.49
C SER A 134 -5.38 -8.65 -8.97
N LYS A 135 -5.36 -9.64 -9.89
CA LYS A 135 -4.97 -11.02 -9.54
C LYS A 135 -3.52 -11.10 -9.06
N GLU A 136 -2.65 -10.35 -9.70
CA GLU A 136 -1.25 -10.26 -9.35
C GLU A 136 -0.98 -8.87 -8.78
N LYS A 137 -0.44 -8.82 -7.60
CA LYS A 137 -0.13 -7.59 -6.87
C LYS A 137 1.24 -7.71 -6.22
N PHE A 138 2.07 -6.71 -6.46
CA PHE A 138 3.45 -6.69 -5.98
C PHE A 138 3.73 -5.40 -5.23
N LEU A 139 4.46 -5.52 -4.15
CA LEU A 139 5.19 -4.41 -3.56
C LEU A 139 6.59 -4.40 -4.14
N VAL A 140 7.03 -3.24 -4.60
CA VAL A 140 8.37 -3.02 -5.16
C VAL A 140 9.04 -1.95 -4.32
N CYS A 141 10.14 -2.33 -3.68
CA CYS A 141 10.94 -1.44 -2.86
C CYS A 141 12.22 -1.08 -3.62
N ASP A 142 12.32 0.16 -4.08
CA ASP A 142 13.50 0.68 -4.76
C ASP A 142 14.43 1.32 -3.74
N LEU A 143 15.65 0.79 -3.63
CA LEU A 143 16.73 1.33 -2.80
C LEU A 143 17.82 1.92 -3.68
N THR A 144 18.29 3.13 -3.37
CA THR A 144 19.40 3.75 -4.10
C THR A 144 20.67 3.70 -3.24
N PRO A 145 21.66 2.86 -3.60
CA PRO A 145 22.93 2.80 -2.88
C PRO A 145 23.76 4.08 -3.05
N LYS A 146 24.50 4.46 -2.00
CA LYS A 146 25.47 5.57 -2.00
C LYS A 146 26.89 5.11 -2.37
N LYS A 147 27.12 3.82 -2.36
CA LYS A 147 28.39 3.16 -2.70
C LYS A 147 28.12 1.73 -3.14
N ASP A 148 29.06 1.14 -3.81
CA ASP A 148 29.02 -0.27 -4.15
C ASP A 148 29.00 -1.14 -2.89
N ARG A 149 28.21 -2.23 -2.96
CA ARG A 149 28.05 -3.18 -1.87
C ARG A 149 27.89 -4.59 -2.44
N GLU A 150 28.72 -5.51 -2.02
CA GLU A 150 28.70 -6.92 -2.45
C GLU A 150 27.91 -7.84 -1.52
N THR A 151 27.59 -7.35 -0.30
CA THR A 151 26.94 -8.20 0.72
C THR A 151 25.42 -8.18 0.54
N PRO A 152 24.75 -9.33 0.81
CA PRO A 152 23.30 -9.39 0.83
C PRO A 152 22.66 -8.36 1.75
N PHE A 153 21.43 -8.00 1.47
CA PHE A 153 20.65 -7.07 2.28
C PHE A 153 19.22 -7.59 2.49
N GLU A 154 18.78 -7.56 3.74
CA GLU A 154 17.41 -7.90 4.12
C GLU A 154 16.74 -6.68 4.75
N LEU A 155 15.57 -6.36 4.24
CA LEU A 155 14.72 -5.27 4.67
C LEU A 155 13.37 -5.82 5.11
N LYS A 156 12.95 -5.52 6.33
CA LYS A 156 11.61 -5.80 6.82
C LYS A 156 10.78 -4.52 6.76
N ALA A 157 9.59 -4.63 6.20
CA ALA A 157 8.63 -3.55 6.14
C ALA A 157 7.37 -3.93 6.92
N LYS A 158 6.91 -3.04 7.77
CA LYS A 158 5.60 -3.13 8.43
C LYS A 158 4.70 -2.06 7.84
N LEU A 159 3.71 -2.49 7.07
CA LEU A 159 2.84 -1.63 6.28
C LEU A 159 1.40 -1.75 6.78
N THR A 160 0.76 -0.62 7.10
CA THR A 160 -0.65 -0.62 7.49
C THR A 160 -1.48 0.05 6.41
N PHE A 161 -2.46 -0.68 5.89
CA PHE A 161 -3.41 -0.18 4.89
C PHE A 161 -4.80 -0.05 5.52
N GLU A 162 -5.50 1.05 5.21
CA GLU A 162 -6.92 1.23 5.47
C GLU A 162 -7.70 0.80 4.23
N PHE A 163 -8.61 -0.14 4.41
CA PHE A 163 -9.57 -0.58 3.40
C PHE A 163 -10.93 0.05 3.66
N THR A 164 -11.58 0.52 2.61
CA THR A 164 -12.99 0.90 2.62
C THR A 164 -13.74 -0.08 1.75
N PHE A 165 -14.76 -0.73 2.31
CA PHE A 165 -15.61 -1.68 1.61
C PHE A 165 -17.01 -1.08 1.41
N LYS A 166 -17.63 -1.45 0.30
CA LYS A 166 -19.03 -1.18 0.01
C LYS A 166 -19.85 -2.41 0.41
N ASP A 167 -20.88 -2.21 1.24
CA ASP A 167 -21.86 -3.23 1.62
C ASP A 167 -22.82 -3.58 0.46
#